data_2f98a61135a2f0e846a5120fe2571cdd
#
_entry.id   2f98a61135a2f0e846a5120fe2571cdd
#
_cell.length_a   1.000
_cell.length_b   1.000
_cell.length_c   1.000
_cell.angle_alpha   90.00
_cell.angle_beta   90.00
_cell.angle_gamma   90.00
#
_symmetry.space_group_name_H-M   'P 1'
#
loop_
_entity.id
_entity.type
_entity.pdbx_description
1 polymer ?
#
loop_
_entity_poly.entity_id
_entity_poly.type
_entity_poly.pdbx_seq_one_letter_code
_entity_poly.pdbx_strand_id
1 'polypeptide(L)'
;DIRAIDRIDDFYQKVQDDENVTFIKSKVASITEDKETGNPVLHGVDTEGYQRYSNPHDLCVLAVGMEPSVAKDAFPIDVTINDSGFIEANEANGGIFAAGCSSDALDVNRAVQSATASALRAIQVVNRVAGTEG
;
A
#
# COMPACT_ATOMS: atom_id res chain seq x y z
N ASP A 1 3.21 3.21 -15.72
CA ASP A 1 4.62 2.79 -15.67
C ASP A 1 4.90 2.06 -14.37
N ILE A 2 5.44 0.85 -14.45
CA ILE A 2 5.94 0.13 -13.28
C ILE A 2 7.32 0.70 -12.95
N ARG A 3 7.53 1.08 -11.70
CA ARG A 3 8.83 1.55 -11.20
C ARG A 3 9.28 0.60 -10.11
N ALA A 4 10.17 -0.31 -10.47
CA ALA A 4 10.86 -1.17 -9.53
C ALA A 4 12.12 -0.46 -9.02
N ILE A 5 12.39 -0.53 -7.72
CA ILE A 5 13.54 0.09 -7.06
C ILE A 5 14.25 -1.00 -6.26
N ASP A 6 15.58 -1.01 -6.31
CA ASP A 6 16.45 -1.95 -5.59
C ASP A 6 16.10 -3.42 -5.89
N ARG A 7 15.88 -4.23 -4.85
CA ARG A 7 15.57 -5.67 -4.97
C ARG A 7 14.26 -5.98 -5.69
N ILE A 8 13.37 -5.00 -5.83
CA ILE A 8 12.11 -5.16 -6.57
C ILE A 8 12.40 -5.24 -8.06
N ASP A 9 13.49 -4.66 -8.55
CA ASP A 9 13.88 -4.73 -9.95
C ASP A 9 14.19 -6.18 -10.38
N ASP A 10 14.96 -6.93 -9.59
CA ASP A 10 15.22 -8.34 -9.82
C ASP A 10 13.93 -9.19 -9.83
N PHE A 11 13.00 -8.87 -8.95
CA PHE A 11 11.70 -9.54 -8.92
C PHE A 11 10.87 -9.20 -10.16
N TYR A 12 10.86 -7.94 -10.57
CA TYR A 12 10.15 -7.49 -11.78
C TYR A 12 10.67 -8.21 -13.04
N GLN A 13 11.99 -8.35 -13.17
CA GLN A 13 12.62 -9.11 -14.25
C GLN A 13 12.14 -10.56 -14.29
N LYS A 14 12.13 -11.24 -13.14
CA LYS A 14 11.63 -12.63 -13.03
C LYS A 14 10.17 -12.75 -13.43
N VAL A 15 9.34 -11.76 -13.09
CA VAL A 15 7.92 -11.77 -13.45
C VAL A 15 7.73 -11.50 -14.95
N GLN A 16 8.62 -10.71 -15.56
CA GLN A 16 8.59 -10.50 -17.02
C GLN A 16 8.97 -11.75 -17.80
N ASP A 17 9.86 -12.58 -17.25
CA ASP A 17 10.31 -13.82 -17.87
C ASP A 17 9.32 -15.00 -17.67
N ASP A 18 8.29 -14.83 -16.84
CA ASP A 18 7.27 -15.86 -16.60
C ASP A 18 6.27 -15.92 -17.76
N GLU A 19 6.21 -17.07 -18.42
CA GLU A 19 5.32 -17.32 -19.57
C GLU A 19 3.82 -17.17 -19.28
N ASN A 20 3.43 -17.26 -18.00
CA ASN A 20 2.04 -17.08 -17.57
C ASN A 20 1.68 -15.62 -17.27
N VAL A 21 2.63 -14.69 -17.38
CA VAL A 21 2.42 -13.27 -17.10
C VAL A 21 2.54 -12.46 -18.37
N THR A 22 1.52 -11.68 -18.66
CA THR A 22 1.51 -10.76 -19.82
C THR A 22 1.40 -9.33 -19.33
N PHE A 23 2.33 -8.48 -19.77
CA PHE A 23 2.31 -7.05 -19.53
C PHE A 23 1.68 -6.33 -20.74
N ILE A 24 0.59 -5.61 -20.48
CA ILE A 24 -0.07 -4.79 -21.50
C ILE A 24 0.07 -3.33 -21.09
N LYS A 25 0.77 -2.55 -21.87
CA LYS A 25 0.89 -1.11 -21.68
C LYS A 25 -0.37 -0.42 -22.17
N SER A 26 -1.27 -0.19 -21.25
CA SER A 26 -2.63 0.19 -21.55
C SER A 26 -3.14 1.28 -20.63
N LYS A 27 -4.17 1.98 -21.09
CA LYS A 27 -5.05 2.80 -20.28
C LYS A 27 -6.40 2.12 -20.20
N VAL A 28 -6.71 1.55 -19.03
CA VAL A 28 -8.03 0.98 -18.74
C VAL A 28 -9.03 2.12 -18.60
N ALA A 29 -10.08 2.09 -19.41
CA ALA A 29 -11.11 3.13 -19.45
C ALA A 29 -12.31 2.77 -18.58
N SER A 30 -12.71 1.48 -18.55
CA SER A 30 -13.81 0.99 -17.74
C SER A 30 -13.70 -0.51 -17.51
N ILE A 31 -14.40 -0.99 -16.47
CA ILE A 31 -14.61 -2.40 -16.19
C ILE A 31 -16.12 -2.60 -16.13
N THR A 32 -16.62 -3.59 -16.85
CA THR A 32 -18.03 -3.97 -16.86
C THR A 32 -18.18 -5.42 -16.45
N GLU A 33 -19.39 -5.83 -16.11
CA GLU A 33 -19.72 -7.22 -15.84
C GLU A 33 -20.33 -7.85 -17.10
N ASP A 34 -19.85 -9.02 -17.48
CA ASP A 34 -20.48 -9.87 -18.48
C ASP A 34 -21.78 -10.44 -17.91
N LYS A 35 -22.90 -10.22 -18.58
CA LYS A 35 -24.24 -10.58 -18.08
C LYS A 35 -24.51 -12.09 -18.09
N GLU A 36 -23.77 -12.86 -18.87
CA GLU A 36 -23.96 -14.30 -18.99
C GLU A 36 -23.09 -15.06 -18.00
N THR A 37 -21.84 -14.62 -17.83
CA THR A 37 -20.84 -15.31 -16.99
C THR A 37 -20.65 -14.66 -15.61
N GLY A 38 -21.00 -13.37 -15.44
CA GLY A 38 -20.71 -12.59 -14.26
C GLY A 38 -19.25 -12.14 -14.16
N ASN A 39 -18.43 -12.43 -15.16
CA ASN A 39 -17.01 -12.13 -15.16
C ASN A 39 -16.74 -10.65 -15.46
N PRO A 40 -15.66 -10.05 -14.87
CA PRO A 40 -15.25 -8.70 -15.20
C PRO A 40 -14.69 -8.63 -16.61
N VAL A 41 -15.12 -7.62 -17.37
CA VAL A 41 -14.61 -7.32 -18.71
C VAL A 41 -13.87 -5.99 -18.65
N LEU A 42 -12.57 -6.00 -18.97
CA LEU A 42 -11.75 -4.80 -19.02
C LEU A 42 -11.79 -4.18 -20.41
N HIS A 43 -12.14 -2.90 -20.45
CA HIS A 43 -12.13 -2.10 -21.69
C HIS A 43 -11.00 -1.09 -21.61
N GLY A 44 -10.20 -1.01 -22.65
CA GLY A 44 -9.07 -0.08 -22.68
C GLY A 44 -8.52 0.16 -24.07
N VAL A 45 -7.41 0.89 -24.09
CA VAL A 45 -6.64 1.16 -25.30
C VAL A 45 -5.21 0.72 -25.04
N ASP A 46 -4.72 -0.19 -25.84
CA ASP A 46 -3.30 -0.49 -25.90
C ASP A 46 -2.56 0.74 -26.42
N THR A 47 -1.63 1.27 -25.63
CA THR A 47 -0.90 2.50 -25.97
C THR A 47 0.27 2.24 -26.94
N GLU A 48 0.67 1.02 -27.17
CA GLU A 48 1.70 0.66 -28.15
C GLU A 48 1.09 0.39 -29.52
N GLY A 49 -0.01 -0.37 -29.57
CA GLY A 49 -0.73 -0.68 -30.80
C GLY A 49 -1.85 0.28 -31.16
N TYR A 50 -2.21 1.22 -30.28
CA TYR A 50 -3.36 2.12 -30.42
C TYR A 50 -4.68 1.39 -30.70
N GLN A 51 -4.78 0.14 -30.25
CA GLN A 51 -5.97 -0.69 -30.47
C GLN A 51 -6.85 -0.72 -29.21
N ARG A 52 -8.16 -0.62 -29.44
CA ARG A 52 -9.14 -0.84 -28.36
C ARG A 52 -9.26 -2.34 -28.10
N TYR A 53 -9.33 -2.69 -26.84
CA TYR A 53 -9.59 -4.06 -26.43
C TYR A 53 -10.78 -4.16 -25.45
N SER A 54 -11.35 -5.34 -25.40
CA SER A 54 -12.41 -5.71 -24.48
C SER A 54 -12.16 -7.17 -24.06
N ASN A 55 -11.50 -7.37 -22.94
CA ASN A 55 -11.03 -8.68 -22.51
C ASN A 55 -11.78 -9.13 -21.26
N PRO A 56 -12.47 -10.29 -21.30
CA PRO A 56 -13.03 -10.92 -20.12
C PRO A 56 -11.93 -11.57 -19.28
N HIS A 57 -12.11 -11.55 -17.96
CA HIS A 57 -11.21 -12.16 -16.98
C HIS A 57 -12.00 -12.84 -15.87
N ASP A 58 -11.45 -13.84 -15.21
CA ASP A 58 -12.09 -14.50 -14.08
C ASP A 58 -12.00 -13.64 -12.81
N LEU A 59 -10.97 -12.80 -12.70
CA LEU A 59 -10.75 -11.90 -11.58
C LEU A 59 -10.06 -10.63 -12.04
N CYS A 60 -10.50 -9.49 -11.54
CA CYS A 60 -9.82 -8.21 -11.70
C CYS A 60 -9.41 -7.64 -10.34
N VAL A 61 -8.12 -7.41 -10.17
CA VAL A 61 -7.58 -6.80 -8.95
C VAL A 61 -7.26 -5.33 -9.20
N LEU A 62 -7.91 -4.45 -8.44
CA LEU A 62 -7.68 -3.01 -8.49
C LEU A 62 -6.58 -2.63 -7.50
N ALA A 63 -5.36 -2.43 -7.99
CA ALA A 63 -4.22 -2.01 -7.17
C ALA A 63 -4.19 -0.47 -7.07
N VAL A 64 -5.17 0.11 -6.36
CA VAL A 64 -5.42 1.56 -6.31
C VAL A 64 -4.75 2.29 -5.14
N GLY A 65 -4.02 1.58 -4.29
CA GLY A 65 -3.33 2.12 -3.11
C GLY A 65 -3.95 1.70 -1.79
N MET A 66 -3.60 2.40 -0.72
CA MET A 66 -4.10 2.16 0.63
C MET A 66 -4.77 3.41 1.18
N GLU A 67 -5.86 3.20 1.90
CA GLU A 67 -6.57 4.21 2.68
C GLU A 67 -6.51 3.83 4.16
N PRO A 68 -6.19 4.75 5.07
CA PRO A 68 -6.11 4.43 6.49
C PRO A 68 -7.50 4.13 7.07
N SER A 69 -7.62 3.03 7.81
CA SER A 69 -8.89 2.64 8.44
C SER A 69 -9.37 3.62 9.51
N VAL A 70 -8.43 4.29 10.18
CA VAL A 70 -8.73 5.34 11.19
C VAL A 70 -9.45 6.56 10.61
N ALA A 71 -9.41 6.76 9.30
CA ALA A 71 -10.16 7.83 8.64
C ALA A 71 -11.69 7.57 8.62
N LYS A 72 -12.12 6.32 8.83
CA LYS A 72 -13.54 5.92 8.77
C LYS A 72 -14.20 5.85 10.14
N ASP A 73 -13.44 5.46 11.16
CA ASP A 73 -13.94 5.28 12.52
C ASP A 73 -13.11 6.10 13.51
N ALA A 74 -13.77 6.70 14.50
CA ALA A 74 -13.08 7.44 15.55
C ALA A 74 -12.11 6.51 16.31
N PHE A 75 -10.84 6.89 16.34
CA PHE A 75 -9.85 6.14 17.10
C PHE A 75 -10.10 6.31 18.61
N PRO A 76 -10.05 5.24 19.42
CA PRO A 76 -10.50 5.29 20.82
C PRO A 76 -9.57 6.08 21.75
N ILE A 77 -8.44 6.55 21.26
CA ILE A 77 -7.48 7.38 22.00
C ILE A 77 -7.11 8.60 21.16
N ASP A 78 -6.72 9.67 21.82
CA ASP A 78 -6.33 10.92 21.17
C ASP A 78 -4.94 10.75 20.51
N VAL A 79 -4.92 10.83 19.17
CA VAL A 79 -3.71 10.73 18.34
C VAL A 79 -3.72 11.78 17.26
N THR A 80 -2.55 12.24 16.88
CA THR A 80 -2.41 13.17 15.75
C THR A 80 -2.53 12.41 14.43
N ILE A 81 -3.40 12.89 13.55
CA ILE A 81 -3.60 12.34 12.21
C ILE A 81 -2.99 13.33 11.20
N ASN A 82 -2.21 12.81 10.25
CA ASN A 82 -1.61 13.61 9.18
C ASN A 82 -2.62 13.93 8.06
N ASP A 83 -2.20 14.76 7.10
CA ASP A 83 -3.04 15.18 5.96
C ASP A 83 -3.54 14.03 5.08
N SER A 84 -2.86 12.89 5.11
CA SER A 84 -3.24 11.67 4.39
C SER A 84 -4.14 10.73 5.21
N GLY A 85 -4.47 11.10 6.46
CA GLY A 85 -5.34 10.36 7.35
C GLY A 85 -4.65 9.26 8.17
N PHE A 86 -3.33 9.12 8.10
CA PHE A 86 -2.57 8.18 8.91
C PHE A 86 -2.18 8.77 10.27
N ILE A 87 -1.94 7.91 11.26
CA ILE A 87 -1.48 8.34 12.58
C ILE A 87 -0.04 8.83 12.49
N GLU A 88 0.23 10.05 12.94
CA GLU A 88 1.60 10.55 13.00
C GLU A 88 2.44 9.78 14.01
N ALA A 89 3.59 9.28 13.53
CA ALA A 89 4.56 8.53 14.34
C ALA A 89 5.54 9.48 15.05
N ASN A 90 5.02 10.42 15.85
CA ASN A 90 5.85 11.40 16.56
C ASN A 90 5.68 11.31 18.09
N GLU A 91 6.62 11.93 18.84
CA GLU A 91 6.62 11.95 20.30
C GLU A 91 5.46 12.80 20.91
N ALA A 92 4.78 13.63 20.09
CA ALA A 92 3.68 14.47 20.55
C ALA A 92 2.45 13.68 21.02
N ASN A 93 2.35 12.43 20.65
CA ASN A 93 1.24 11.53 21.02
C ASN A 93 1.41 10.89 22.41
N GLY A 94 2.14 11.49 23.34
CA GLY A 94 2.19 11.04 24.74
C GLY A 94 2.76 9.63 24.96
N GLY A 95 3.74 9.22 24.14
CA GLY A 95 4.34 7.88 24.22
C GLY A 95 3.63 6.83 23.37
N ILE A 96 2.69 7.24 22.51
CA ILE A 96 2.01 6.39 21.54
C ILE A 96 2.77 6.50 20.21
N PHE A 97 3.14 5.36 19.64
CA PHE A 97 3.88 5.29 18.38
C PHE A 97 3.11 4.47 17.35
N ALA A 98 2.81 5.06 16.21
CA ALA A 98 2.28 4.32 15.08
C ALA A 98 3.38 3.53 14.38
N ALA A 99 3.04 2.38 13.84
CA ALA A 99 3.95 1.50 13.12
C ALA A 99 3.28 0.85 11.91
N GLY A 100 4.07 0.58 10.87
CA GLY A 100 3.57 -0.07 9.66
C GLY A 100 2.50 0.75 8.96
N CYS A 101 1.48 0.07 8.43
CA CYS A 101 0.40 0.71 7.68
C CYS A 101 -0.57 1.55 8.53
N SER A 102 -0.37 1.68 9.84
CA SER A 102 -1.05 2.68 10.64
C SER A 102 -0.42 4.07 10.53
N SER A 103 0.86 4.15 10.15
CA SER A 103 1.62 5.40 10.05
C SER A 103 1.75 5.94 8.62
N ASP A 104 1.70 5.07 7.62
CA ASP A 104 1.79 5.45 6.20
C ASP A 104 1.40 4.27 5.30
N ALA A 105 1.19 4.52 4.00
CA ALA A 105 0.99 3.48 2.99
C ALA A 105 2.33 2.79 2.66
N LEU A 106 2.61 1.68 3.33
CA LEU A 106 3.91 1.00 3.27
C LEU A 106 3.79 -0.40 2.67
N ASP A 107 4.82 -0.81 1.92
CA ASP A 107 5.04 -2.21 1.58
C ASP A 107 5.50 -3.02 2.81
N VAL A 108 5.54 -4.36 2.66
CA VAL A 108 5.88 -5.27 3.78
C VAL A 108 7.25 -4.96 4.38
N ASN A 109 8.27 -4.67 3.55
CA ASN A 109 9.62 -4.40 4.04
C ASN A 109 9.68 -3.10 4.85
N ARG A 110 9.08 -2.03 4.32
CA ARG A 110 8.99 -0.74 5.02
C ARG A 110 8.13 -0.82 6.27
N ALA A 111 7.05 -1.61 6.26
CA ALA A 111 6.22 -1.83 7.43
C ALA A 111 7.00 -2.49 8.58
N VAL A 112 7.83 -3.49 8.28
CA VAL A 112 8.72 -4.15 9.26
C VAL A 112 9.78 -3.18 9.79
N GLN A 113 10.40 -2.38 8.93
CA GLN A 113 11.36 -1.35 9.33
C GLN A 113 10.70 -0.28 10.24
N SER A 114 9.52 0.17 9.88
CA SER A 114 8.72 1.11 10.68
C SER A 114 8.40 0.54 12.05
N ALA A 115 7.99 -0.74 12.14
CA ALA A 115 7.73 -1.42 13.40
C ALA A 115 8.98 -1.48 14.29
N THR A 116 10.13 -1.80 13.73
CA THR A 116 11.42 -1.81 14.45
C THR A 116 11.79 -0.42 14.98
N ALA A 117 11.62 0.61 14.16
CA ALA A 117 11.88 1.99 14.56
C ALA A 117 10.95 2.45 15.70
N SER A 118 9.67 2.10 15.63
CA SER A 118 8.69 2.44 16.67
C SER A 118 8.95 1.71 17.99
N ALA A 119 9.34 0.44 17.93
CA ALA A 119 9.75 -0.34 19.10
C ALA A 119 10.99 0.28 19.78
N LEU A 120 11.99 0.70 18.98
CA LEU A 120 13.18 1.36 19.53
C LEU A 120 12.83 2.69 20.23
N ARG A 121 11.95 3.51 19.65
CA ARG A 121 11.46 4.74 20.26
C ARG A 121 10.75 4.46 21.59
N ALA A 122 9.89 3.45 21.64
CA ALA A 122 9.20 3.05 22.86
C ALA A 122 10.20 2.66 23.96
N ILE A 123 11.22 1.86 23.65
CA ILE A 123 12.31 1.50 24.56
C ILE A 123 13.05 2.74 25.07
N GLN A 124 13.36 3.70 24.20
CA GLN A 124 14.03 4.94 24.58
C GLN A 124 13.21 5.79 25.55
N VAL A 125 11.88 5.85 25.37
CA VAL A 125 10.98 6.57 26.29
C VAL A 125 10.95 5.88 27.64
N VAL A 126 10.78 4.56 27.69
CA VAL A 126 10.78 3.78 28.94
C VAL A 126 12.09 3.99 29.71
N ASN A 127 13.24 3.90 29.04
CA ASN A 127 14.54 4.09 29.66
C ASN A 127 14.77 5.53 30.16
N ARG A 128 14.24 6.53 29.46
CA ARG A 128 14.31 7.93 29.87
C ARG A 128 13.50 8.16 31.17
N VAL A 129 12.29 7.64 31.24
CA VAL A 129 11.43 7.74 32.43
C VAL A 129 12.07 7.03 33.60
N ALA A 130 12.53 5.78 33.44
CA ALA A 130 13.21 5.02 34.47
C ALA A 130 14.51 5.70 34.98
N GLY A 131 15.25 6.40 34.12
CA GLY A 131 16.46 7.13 34.50
C GLY A 131 16.23 8.48 35.20
N THR A 132 14.98 9.00 35.17
CA THR A 132 14.61 10.25 35.87
C THR A 132 14.06 10.00 37.28
N GLU A 133 13.76 8.74 37.66
CA GLU A 133 13.31 8.35 39.02
C GLU A 133 14.44 7.92 39.96
N GLY A 134 15.69 8.04 39.58
CA GLY A 134 16.92 7.79 40.36
C GLY A 134 17.69 9.07 40.59
#